data_3831a1a25a5ce7ab056f2df910efaf23
#
_entry.id   3831a1a25a5ce7ab056f2df910efaf23
#
_cell.length_a   1.000
_cell.length_b   1.000
_cell.length_c   1.000
_cell.angle_alpha   90.00
_cell.angle_beta   90.00
_cell.angle_gamma   90.00
#
_symmetry.space_group_name_H-M   'P 1'
#
loop_
_entity.id
_entity.type
_entity.pdbx_description
1 polymer ?
#
loop_
_entity_poly.entity_id
_entity_poly.type
_entity_poly.pdbx_seq_one_letter_code
_entity_poly.pdbx_strand_id
1 'polypeptide(L)'
;LVLNSYLLGLLLLGDRARSALVRLPAAIGLVLAMDLVLDPAAVSLGFWAYDAGGVYYGVPWSNYAGWVLSATVSVILFDVAFQGTALLERLRTCEFMLDDLVSFVILWGAINAAFANWLPLAVALALGGGLLATDRFDFDVAETVPGLAWLRPREGGERP
;
A
#
# COMPACT_ATOMS: atom_id res chain seq x y z
N LEU A 1 3.53 -1.07 -9.26
CA LEU A 1 2.67 -1.66 -8.24
C LEU A 1 3.35 -2.84 -7.54
N VAL A 2 3.71 -3.95 -8.25
CA VAL A 2 4.19 -5.20 -7.62
C VAL A 2 5.49 -5.01 -6.83
N LEU A 3 6.50 -4.33 -7.38
CA LEU A 3 7.75 -4.06 -6.67
C LEU A 3 7.50 -3.24 -5.39
N ASN A 4 6.71 -2.17 -5.48
CA ASN A 4 6.37 -1.33 -4.34
C ASN A 4 5.64 -2.14 -3.26
N SER A 5 4.68 -2.98 -3.65
CA SER A 5 3.96 -3.86 -2.72
C SER A 5 4.89 -4.89 -2.06
N TYR A 6 5.87 -5.43 -2.80
CA TYR A 6 6.87 -6.33 -2.24
C TYR A 6 7.73 -5.63 -1.18
N LEU A 7 8.27 -4.46 -1.50
CA LEU A 7 9.11 -3.68 -0.58
C LEU A 7 8.32 -3.17 0.63
N LEU A 8 7.09 -2.70 0.41
CA LEU A 8 6.18 -2.31 1.47
C LEU A 8 5.86 -3.49 2.40
N GLY A 9 5.63 -4.68 1.84
CA GLY A 9 5.44 -5.89 2.62
C GLY A 9 6.64 -6.21 3.51
N LEU A 10 7.86 -6.06 3.01
CA LEU A 10 9.09 -6.23 3.79
C LEU A 10 9.17 -5.22 4.94
N LEU A 11 8.87 -3.95 4.65
CA LEU A 11 8.93 -2.87 5.61
C LEU A 11 7.89 -3.06 6.74
N LEU A 12 6.64 -3.35 6.40
CA LEU A 12 5.55 -3.52 7.36
C LEU A 12 5.71 -4.77 8.24
N LEU A 13 6.21 -5.86 7.67
CA LEU A 13 6.42 -7.12 8.40
C LEU A 13 7.67 -7.09 9.31
N GLY A 14 8.67 -6.27 9.00
CA GLY A 14 9.92 -6.21 9.74
C GLY A 14 10.59 -7.60 9.86
N ASP A 15 10.84 -8.05 11.08
CA ASP A 15 11.46 -9.36 11.31
C ASP A 15 10.64 -10.57 10.83
N ARG A 16 9.30 -10.44 10.79
CA ARG A 16 8.42 -11.49 10.25
C ARG A 16 8.63 -11.72 8.75
N ALA A 17 9.17 -10.73 8.03
CA ALA A 17 9.51 -10.86 6.61
C ALA A 17 10.64 -11.85 6.32
N ARG A 18 11.36 -12.35 7.34
CA ARG A 18 12.37 -13.41 7.18
C ARG A 18 11.76 -14.72 6.69
N SER A 19 10.50 -15.00 7.03
CA SER A 19 9.77 -16.17 6.54
C SER A 19 9.15 -15.93 5.18
N ALA A 20 9.51 -16.72 4.17
CA ALA A 20 8.89 -16.69 2.85
C ALA A 20 7.38 -16.97 2.92
N LEU A 21 6.94 -17.85 3.84
CA LEU A 21 5.53 -18.17 4.04
C LEU A 21 4.70 -16.99 4.55
N VAL A 22 5.35 -15.96 5.07
CA VAL A 22 4.68 -14.73 5.55
C VAL A 22 4.83 -13.61 4.53
N ARG A 23 6.04 -13.35 4.03
CA ARG A 23 6.30 -12.21 3.14
C ARG A 23 5.68 -12.36 1.76
N LEU A 24 5.71 -13.57 1.16
CA LEU A 24 5.16 -13.74 -0.18
C LEU A 24 3.65 -13.53 -0.22
N PRO A 25 2.83 -14.18 0.64
CA PRO A 25 1.40 -13.89 0.68
C PRO A 25 1.07 -12.44 1.04
N ALA A 26 1.84 -11.83 1.94
CA ALA A 26 1.63 -10.42 2.30
C ALA A 26 1.87 -9.48 1.10
N ALA A 27 2.96 -9.68 0.36
CA ALA A 27 3.25 -8.88 -0.83
C ALA A 27 2.16 -9.07 -1.91
N ILE A 28 1.74 -10.30 -2.17
CA ILE A 28 0.67 -10.59 -3.13
C ILE A 28 -0.66 -9.97 -2.65
N GLY A 29 -0.98 -10.09 -1.36
CA GLY A 29 -2.16 -9.49 -0.77
C GLY A 29 -2.19 -7.96 -0.89
N LEU A 30 -1.05 -7.30 -0.73
CA LEU A 30 -0.91 -5.85 -0.95
C LEU A 30 -1.12 -5.47 -2.41
N VAL A 31 -0.56 -6.23 -3.37
CA VAL A 31 -0.82 -6.02 -4.80
C VAL A 31 -2.32 -6.04 -5.08
N LEU A 32 -3.00 -7.08 -4.60
CA LEU A 32 -4.45 -7.22 -4.80
C LEU A 32 -5.25 -6.11 -4.11
N ALA A 33 -4.89 -5.74 -2.90
CA ALA A 33 -5.56 -4.66 -2.17
C ALA A 33 -5.42 -3.32 -2.89
N MET A 34 -4.24 -3.02 -3.43
CA MET A 34 -4.03 -1.81 -4.23
C MET A 34 -4.78 -1.88 -5.57
N ASP A 35 -4.82 -3.03 -6.23
CA ASP A 35 -5.56 -3.22 -7.47
C ASP A 35 -7.08 -3.09 -7.29
N LEU A 36 -7.62 -3.58 -6.17
CA LEU A 36 -9.03 -3.38 -5.80
C LEU A 36 -9.41 -1.90 -5.62
N VAL A 37 -8.44 -1.03 -5.37
CA VAL A 37 -8.64 0.42 -5.27
C VAL A 37 -8.42 1.10 -6.62
N LEU A 38 -7.37 0.71 -7.34
CA LEU A 38 -6.94 1.36 -8.57
C LEU A 38 -7.88 1.10 -9.73
N ASP A 39 -8.19 -0.17 -9.99
CA ASP A 39 -8.94 -0.57 -11.19
C ASP A 39 -10.33 0.04 -11.27
N PRO A 40 -11.17 0.04 -10.21
CA PRO A 40 -12.47 0.72 -10.23
C PRO A 40 -12.37 2.21 -10.52
N ALA A 41 -11.38 2.88 -9.95
CA ALA A 41 -11.14 4.30 -10.19
C ALA A 41 -10.72 4.56 -11.64
N ALA A 42 -9.83 3.74 -12.18
CA ALA A 42 -9.35 3.85 -13.55
C ALA A 42 -10.45 3.56 -14.59
N VAL A 43 -11.31 2.58 -14.33
CA VAL A 43 -12.53 2.34 -15.14
C VAL A 43 -13.46 3.54 -15.07
N SER A 44 -13.70 4.11 -13.89
CA SER A 44 -14.56 5.29 -13.73
C SER A 44 -14.01 6.51 -14.45
N LEU A 45 -12.70 6.66 -14.55
CA LEU A 45 -12.03 7.73 -15.33
C LEU A 45 -12.00 7.43 -16.84
N GLY A 46 -12.35 6.21 -17.26
CA GLY A 46 -12.28 5.81 -18.67
C GLY A 46 -10.84 5.55 -19.16
N PHE A 47 -9.89 5.29 -18.26
CA PHE A 47 -8.52 4.93 -18.66
C PHE A 47 -8.48 3.60 -19.42
N TRP A 48 -9.33 2.66 -19.01
CA TRP A 48 -9.63 1.43 -19.73
C TRP A 48 -11.05 0.95 -19.45
N ALA A 49 -11.54 0.03 -20.28
CA ALA A 49 -12.84 -0.60 -20.13
C ALA A 49 -12.69 -2.10 -20.42
N TYR A 50 -13.56 -2.89 -19.84
CA TYR A 50 -13.64 -4.32 -20.08
C TYR A 50 -14.90 -4.65 -20.89
N ASP A 51 -14.75 -5.27 -22.07
CA ASP A 51 -15.87 -5.54 -22.99
C ASP A 51 -17.02 -6.32 -22.36
N ALA A 52 -16.69 -7.29 -21.49
CA ALA A 52 -17.68 -8.09 -20.79
C ALA A 52 -18.31 -7.38 -19.58
N GLY A 53 -17.82 -6.18 -19.23
CA GLY A 53 -18.11 -5.57 -17.93
C GLY A 53 -17.65 -6.44 -16.77
N GLY A 54 -17.94 -6.01 -15.54
CA GLY A 54 -17.56 -6.77 -14.34
C GLY A 54 -18.45 -6.43 -13.17
N VAL A 55 -18.60 -7.38 -12.25
CA VAL A 55 -19.45 -7.22 -11.05
C VAL A 55 -18.84 -6.28 -10.01
N TYR A 56 -17.54 -6.04 -10.07
CA TYR A 56 -16.84 -5.15 -9.15
C TYR A 56 -16.51 -3.83 -9.86
N TYR A 57 -17.45 -2.88 -9.85
CA TYR A 57 -17.28 -1.54 -10.45
C TYR A 57 -16.79 -1.59 -11.91
N GLY A 58 -17.34 -2.51 -12.71
CA GLY A 58 -16.96 -2.69 -14.10
C GLY A 58 -15.72 -3.60 -14.31
N VAL A 59 -15.04 -4.03 -13.26
CA VAL A 59 -13.84 -4.88 -13.32
C VAL A 59 -14.24 -6.36 -13.20
N PRO A 60 -13.86 -7.24 -14.14
CA PRO A 60 -14.16 -8.67 -14.09
C PRO A 60 -13.23 -9.43 -13.15
N TRP A 61 -13.72 -10.51 -12.54
CA TRP A 61 -12.93 -11.36 -11.67
C TRP A 61 -11.70 -11.98 -12.35
N SER A 62 -11.74 -12.17 -13.67
CA SER A 62 -10.59 -12.64 -14.45
C SER A 62 -9.39 -11.69 -14.38
N ASN A 63 -9.62 -10.38 -14.23
CA ASN A 63 -8.55 -9.40 -14.00
C ASN A 63 -7.81 -9.69 -12.68
N TYR A 64 -8.55 -9.86 -11.59
CA TYR A 64 -7.95 -10.19 -10.28
C TYR A 64 -7.25 -11.54 -10.27
N ALA A 65 -7.81 -12.55 -10.96
CA ALA A 65 -7.11 -13.82 -11.14
C ALA A 65 -5.79 -13.67 -11.92
N GLY A 66 -5.79 -12.82 -12.94
CA GLY A 66 -4.58 -12.42 -13.68
C GLY A 66 -3.55 -11.74 -12.76
N TRP A 67 -4.01 -10.84 -11.88
CA TRP A 67 -3.14 -10.19 -10.89
C TRP A 67 -2.58 -11.18 -9.86
N VAL A 68 -3.38 -12.13 -9.36
CA VAL A 68 -2.87 -13.19 -8.48
C VAL A 68 -1.73 -13.95 -9.16
N LEU A 69 -1.90 -14.33 -10.41
CA LEU A 69 -0.89 -15.08 -11.16
C LEU A 69 0.36 -14.22 -11.40
N SER A 70 0.20 -13.02 -11.98
CA SER A 70 1.32 -12.15 -12.33
C SER A 70 2.06 -11.64 -11.10
N ALA A 71 1.34 -11.28 -10.03
CA ALA A 71 1.94 -10.90 -8.76
C ALA A 71 2.72 -12.06 -8.13
N THR A 72 2.18 -13.27 -8.14
CA THR A 72 2.86 -14.46 -7.61
C THR A 72 4.20 -14.68 -8.34
N VAL A 73 4.18 -14.69 -9.66
CA VAL A 73 5.41 -14.85 -10.46
C VAL A 73 6.41 -13.74 -10.17
N SER A 74 5.96 -12.49 -10.23
CA SER A 74 6.84 -11.32 -10.03
C SER A 74 7.42 -11.26 -8.62
N VAL A 75 6.60 -11.50 -7.59
CA VAL A 75 7.04 -11.50 -6.19
C VAL A 75 8.05 -12.60 -5.92
N ILE A 76 7.85 -13.81 -6.49
CA ILE A 76 8.83 -14.90 -6.38
C ILE A 76 10.15 -14.51 -7.08
N LEU A 77 10.08 -13.91 -8.26
CA LEU A 77 11.28 -13.46 -8.97
C LEU A 77 12.05 -12.40 -8.19
N PHE A 78 11.37 -11.41 -7.60
CA PHE A 78 12.00 -10.41 -6.73
C PHE A 78 12.60 -11.06 -5.48
N ASP A 79 11.87 -11.99 -4.87
CA ASP A 79 12.34 -12.70 -3.70
C ASP A 79 13.65 -13.46 -3.99
N VAL A 80 13.69 -14.23 -5.07
CA VAL A 80 14.88 -14.97 -5.49
C VAL A 80 16.03 -14.01 -5.85
N ALA A 81 15.74 -12.90 -6.53
CA ALA A 81 16.76 -11.95 -6.96
C ALA A 81 17.37 -11.15 -5.79
N PHE A 82 16.58 -10.84 -4.76
CA PHE A 82 17.01 -9.95 -3.70
C PHE A 82 17.43 -10.65 -2.41
N GLN A 83 17.01 -11.90 -2.16
CA GLN A 83 17.37 -12.62 -0.94
C GLN A 83 18.89 -12.76 -0.78
N GLY A 84 19.39 -12.46 0.42
CA GLY A 84 20.81 -12.52 0.76
C GLY A 84 21.68 -11.42 0.15
N THR A 85 21.09 -10.41 -0.50
CA THR A 85 21.84 -9.28 -1.06
C THR A 85 21.89 -8.09 -0.10
N ALA A 86 22.99 -7.31 -0.15
CA ALA A 86 23.11 -6.05 0.59
C ALA A 86 22.05 -5.03 0.14
N LEU A 87 21.55 -5.16 -1.07
CA LEU A 87 20.45 -4.32 -1.59
C LEU A 87 19.17 -4.55 -0.81
N LEU A 88 18.81 -5.81 -0.52
CA LEU A 88 17.59 -6.13 0.25
C LEU A 88 17.66 -5.52 1.65
N GLU A 89 18.80 -5.57 2.33
CA GLU A 89 18.96 -4.99 3.66
C GLU A 89 18.73 -3.47 3.65
N ARG A 90 19.17 -2.78 2.59
CA ARG A 90 18.90 -1.35 2.39
C ARG A 90 17.43 -1.08 2.08
N LEU A 91 16.81 -1.90 1.25
CA LEU A 91 15.41 -1.73 0.83
C LEU A 91 14.42 -2.00 1.98
N ARG A 92 14.79 -2.86 2.94
CA ARG A 92 13.96 -3.15 4.13
C ARG A 92 13.75 -1.95 5.05
N THR A 93 14.62 -0.96 4.98
CA THR A 93 14.56 0.27 5.77
C THR A 93 14.17 1.49 4.93
N CYS A 94 13.77 1.28 3.67
CA CYS A 94 13.42 2.35 2.75
C CYS A 94 11.99 2.84 3.02
N GLU A 95 11.84 3.96 3.70
CA GLU A 95 10.54 4.55 4.07
C GLU A 95 9.84 5.22 2.88
N PHE A 96 10.54 5.47 1.77
CA PHE A 96 9.94 6.00 0.54
C PHE A 96 8.70 5.22 0.06
N MET A 97 8.64 3.91 0.37
CA MET A 97 7.47 3.09 0.03
C MET A 97 6.22 3.48 0.82
N LEU A 98 6.38 4.09 1.99
CA LEU A 98 5.26 4.63 2.78
C LEU A 98 4.69 5.88 2.12
N ASP A 99 5.54 6.78 1.63
CA ASP A 99 5.12 7.99 0.92
C ASP A 99 4.38 7.65 -0.38
N ASP A 100 4.86 6.63 -1.09
CA ASP A 100 4.20 6.12 -2.30
C ASP A 100 2.80 5.58 -1.97
N LEU A 101 2.65 4.83 -0.88
CA LEU A 101 1.34 4.35 -0.43
C LEU A 101 0.42 5.49 0.01
N VAL A 102 0.93 6.52 0.69
CA VAL A 102 0.14 7.72 1.05
C VAL A 102 -0.38 8.39 -0.21
N SER A 103 0.49 8.64 -1.17
CA SER A 103 0.12 9.25 -2.45
C SER A 103 -0.92 8.42 -3.19
N PHE A 104 -0.75 7.10 -3.19
CA PHE A 104 -1.69 6.15 -3.77
C PHE A 104 -3.08 6.24 -3.11
N VAL A 105 -3.13 6.18 -1.77
CA VAL A 105 -4.39 6.22 -1.00
C VAL A 105 -5.11 7.54 -1.20
N ILE A 106 -4.39 8.67 -1.18
CA ILE A 106 -4.99 9.98 -1.38
C ILE A 106 -5.56 10.09 -2.81
N LEU A 107 -4.76 9.80 -3.83
CA LEU A 107 -5.17 9.96 -5.23
C LEU A 107 -6.34 9.04 -5.57
N TRP A 108 -6.13 7.73 -5.44
CA TRP A 108 -7.12 6.75 -5.88
C TRP A 108 -8.31 6.68 -4.93
N GLY A 109 -8.12 6.95 -3.64
CA GLY A 109 -9.20 7.10 -2.66
C GLY A 109 -10.10 8.29 -2.99
N ALA A 110 -9.53 9.45 -3.33
CA ALA A 110 -10.30 10.63 -3.72
C ALA A 110 -11.09 10.40 -5.01
N ILE A 111 -10.50 9.72 -6.00
CA ILE A 111 -11.21 9.37 -7.25
C ILE A 111 -12.38 8.43 -6.94
N ASN A 112 -12.15 7.36 -6.16
CA ASN A 112 -13.22 6.45 -5.77
C ASN A 112 -14.34 7.16 -4.98
N ALA A 113 -14.01 8.11 -4.12
CA ALA A 113 -14.99 8.93 -3.42
C ALA A 113 -15.82 9.79 -4.40
N ALA A 114 -15.17 10.42 -5.38
CA ALA A 114 -15.83 11.27 -6.38
C ALA A 114 -16.81 10.49 -7.27
N PHE A 115 -16.51 9.22 -7.55
CA PHE A 115 -17.37 8.34 -8.34
C PHE A 115 -18.30 7.44 -7.51
N ALA A 116 -18.36 7.65 -6.18
CA ALA A 116 -19.16 6.85 -5.25
C ALA A 116 -18.83 5.34 -5.26
N ASN A 117 -17.58 4.98 -5.52
CA ASN A 117 -17.07 3.62 -5.44
C ASN A 117 -16.77 3.28 -3.97
N TRP A 118 -17.81 3.02 -3.17
CA TRP A 118 -17.70 2.95 -1.72
C TRP A 118 -16.82 1.82 -1.19
N LEU A 119 -16.86 0.65 -1.82
CA LEU A 119 -16.04 -0.49 -1.37
C LEU A 119 -14.54 -0.28 -1.68
N PRO A 120 -14.12 0.15 -2.90
CA PRO A 120 -12.76 0.58 -3.17
C PRO A 120 -12.27 1.69 -2.23
N LEU A 121 -13.15 2.68 -1.92
CA LEU A 121 -12.83 3.73 -0.96
C LEU A 121 -12.58 3.15 0.44
N ALA A 122 -13.42 2.22 0.90
CA ALA A 122 -13.21 1.56 2.19
C ALA A 122 -11.88 0.79 2.25
N VAL A 123 -11.49 0.11 1.15
CA VAL A 123 -10.18 -0.54 1.05
C VAL A 123 -9.04 0.48 1.09
N ALA A 124 -9.16 1.60 0.37
CA ALA A 124 -8.17 2.68 0.42
C ALA A 124 -8.01 3.24 1.85
N LEU A 125 -9.13 3.49 2.55
CA LEU A 125 -9.11 3.97 3.94
C LEU A 125 -8.51 2.93 4.90
N ALA A 126 -8.75 1.64 4.67
CA ALA A 126 -8.14 0.56 5.46
C ALA A 126 -6.61 0.50 5.24
N LEU A 127 -6.14 0.66 4.00
CA LEU A 127 -4.71 0.76 3.69
C LEU A 127 -4.08 1.98 4.37
N GLY A 128 -4.71 3.16 4.26
CA GLY A 128 -4.26 4.38 4.92
C GLY A 128 -4.28 4.28 6.45
N GLY A 129 -5.34 3.72 7.03
CA GLY A 129 -5.44 3.48 8.47
C GLY A 129 -4.41 2.48 8.98
N GLY A 130 -4.14 1.41 8.20
CA GLY A 130 -3.06 0.47 8.49
C GLY A 130 -1.69 1.13 8.47
N LEU A 131 -1.46 2.04 7.53
CA LEU A 131 -0.25 2.84 7.45
C LEU A 131 -0.07 3.72 8.68
N LEU A 132 -1.10 4.47 9.07
CA LEU A 132 -1.08 5.33 10.27
C LEU A 132 -0.92 4.57 11.58
N ALA A 133 -1.34 3.30 11.62
CA ALA A 133 -1.17 2.43 12.77
C ALA A 133 0.25 1.84 12.87
N THR A 134 1.10 2.00 11.87
CA THR A 134 2.51 1.64 11.95
C THR A 134 3.28 2.83 12.53
N ASP A 135 4.00 2.65 13.65
CA ASP A 135 4.85 3.69 14.27
C ASP A 135 6.03 4.15 13.36
N ARG A 136 5.98 3.78 12.11
CA ARG A 136 7.01 4.07 11.10
C ARG A 136 6.65 5.23 10.19
N PHE A 137 5.47 5.79 10.35
CA PHE A 137 5.03 6.96 9.60
C PHE A 137 5.40 8.22 10.38
N ASP A 138 6.53 8.80 10.02
CA ASP A 138 7.05 10.03 10.64
C ASP A 138 6.45 11.28 9.97
N PHE A 139 5.14 11.43 10.08
CA PHE A 139 4.46 12.63 9.65
C PHE A 139 4.29 13.59 10.84
N ASP A 140 5.33 14.32 11.19
CA ASP A 140 5.23 15.37 12.19
C ASP A 140 4.58 16.63 11.59
N VAL A 141 3.25 16.64 11.60
CA VAL A 141 2.43 17.79 11.18
C VAL A 141 2.84 19.08 11.94
N ALA A 142 3.33 18.94 13.17
CA ALA A 142 3.74 20.06 13.99
C ALA A 142 5.06 20.69 13.53
N GLU A 143 5.94 19.92 12.86
CA GLU A 143 7.14 20.48 12.24
C GLU A 143 6.83 21.16 10.90
N THR A 144 5.90 20.60 10.13
CA THR A 144 5.59 21.09 8.78
C THR A 144 4.70 22.34 8.80
N VAL A 145 3.86 22.52 9.82
CA VAL A 145 2.95 23.65 9.95
C VAL A 145 3.21 24.40 11.26
N PRO A 146 3.93 25.54 11.23
CA PRO A 146 4.31 26.28 12.44
C PRO A 146 3.16 26.66 13.39
N GLY A 147 1.92 26.76 12.88
CA GLY A 147 0.72 27.04 13.66
C GLY A 147 0.18 25.85 14.48
N LEU A 148 0.68 24.65 14.27
CA LEU A 148 0.22 23.43 14.91
C LEU A 148 1.19 22.86 15.95
N ALA A 149 2.18 23.62 16.36
CA ALA A 149 3.18 23.22 17.36
C ALA A 149 2.57 22.78 18.72
N TRP A 150 1.32 23.17 19.00
CA TRP A 150 0.57 22.75 20.19
C TRP A 150 0.11 21.27 20.16
N LEU A 151 0.14 20.62 18.98
CA LEU A 151 -0.18 19.19 18.82
C LEU A 151 0.99 18.26 19.22
N ARG A 152 2.19 18.80 19.46
CA ARG A 152 3.32 17.97 19.91
C ARG A 152 2.95 17.25 21.20
N PRO A 153 3.13 15.91 21.27
CA PRO A 153 3.08 15.22 22.55
C PRO A 153 4.10 15.91 23.47
N ARG A 154 3.68 16.34 24.64
CA ARG A 154 4.63 16.81 25.66
C ARG A 154 5.53 15.62 25.98
N GLU A 155 6.79 15.66 25.54
CA GLU A 155 7.80 14.75 26.03
C GLU A 155 7.73 14.76 27.55
N GLY A 156 7.57 13.57 28.12
CA GLY A 156 7.23 13.40 29.52
C GLY A 156 8.16 14.18 30.43
N GLY A 157 7.57 15.13 31.13
CA GLY A 157 8.29 15.86 32.17
C GLY A 157 8.87 14.88 33.17
N GLU A 158 10.16 14.96 33.38
CA GLU A 158 10.82 14.42 34.54
C GLU A 158 9.99 14.81 35.75
N ARG A 159 9.42 13.83 36.42
CA ARG A 159 8.82 14.05 37.74
C ARG A 159 9.96 14.20 38.73
N PRO A 160 9.87 15.21 39.59
CA PRO A 160 10.86 15.44 40.65
C PRO A 160 10.88 14.30 41.67
#